data_8aa5a6013690ca60a5d3c7dcc8d12903
#
_entry.id   8aa5a6013690ca60a5d3c7dcc8d12903
#
_cell.length_a   1.000
_cell.length_b   1.000
_cell.length_c   1.000
_cell.angle_alpha   90.00
_cell.angle_beta   90.00
_cell.angle_gamma   90.00
#
_symmetry.space_group_name_H-M   'P 1'
#
loop_
_entity.id
_entity.type
_entity.pdbx_description
1 polymer ?
#
loop_
_entity_poly.entity_id
_entity_poly.type
_entity_poly.pdbx_seq_one_letter_code
_entity_poly.pdbx_strand_id
1 'polypeptide(L)'
;KNQALENALTEKQQENVAILLEHQNEKQQALQQREFEWLAGKIKMFTEEEQEAILASALSFAEHDLIVAPSINIQPKETCSQQELMYFVCSTFYNMDKSRSEIVSFLFQVFPLYFPAGESALAKKMPGLEKVRERREKEQQH
;
A
#
# COMPACT_ATOMS: atom_id res chain seq x y z
N LYS A 1 -21.52 46.13 0.93
CA LYS A 1 -20.31 46.25 1.74
C LYS A 1 -19.99 45.00 2.53
N ASN A 2 -21.00 44.28 3.04
CA ASN A 2 -20.80 43.04 3.77
C ASN A 2 -20.40 41.87 2.85
N GLN A 3 -20.87 41.87 1.61
CA GLN A 3 -20.54 40.84 0.63
C GLN A 3 -19.05 40.83 0.23
N ALA A 4 -18.43 42.02 0.12
CA ALA A 4 -17.01 42.12 -0.24
C ALA A 4 -16.11 41.57 0.88
N LEU A 5 -16.48 41.81 2.15
CA LEU A 5 -15.76 41.24 3.29
C LEU A 5 -15.95 39.74 3.42
N GLU A 6 -17.16 39.24 3.20
CA GLU A 6 -17.47 37.81 3.21
C GLU A 6 -16.72 37.07 2.09
N ASN A 7 -16.66 37.65 0.89
CA ASN A 7 -15.92 37.07 -0.23
C ASN A 7 -14.40 37.02 0.04
N ALA A 8 -13.83 38.06 0.68
CA ALA A 8 -12.42 38.11 1.04
C ALA A 8 -12.08 37.07 2.10
N LEU A 9 -12.95 36.86 3.10
CA LEU A 9 -12.79 35.83 4.10
C LEU A 9 -12.89 34.42 3.50
N THR A 10 -13.81 34.22 2.57
CA THR A 10 -13.98 32.95 1.87
C THR A 10 -12.74 32.61 1.01
N GLU A 11 -12.16 33.59 0.35
CA GLU A 11 -10.92 33.42 -0.42
C GLU A 11 -9.76 33.01 0.47
N LYS A 12 -9.58 33.65 1.63
CA LYS A 12 -8.56 33.27 2.63
C LYS A 12 -8.76 31.88 3.15
N GLN A 13 -10.02 31.49 3.44
CA GLN A 13 -10.34 30.14 3.88
C GLN A 13 -10.01 29.11 2.82
N GLN A 14 -10.30 29.41 1.56
CA GLN A 14 -9.96 28.53 0.42
C GLN A 14 -8.45 28.37 0.27
N GLU A 15 -7.68 29.46 0.40
CA GLU A 15 -6.22 29.41 0.38
C GLU A 15 -5.67 28.54 1.51
N ASN A 16 -6.18 28.70 2.73
CA ASN A 16 -5.76 27.91 3.90
C ASN A 16 -6.06 26.43 3.70
N VAL A 17 -7.22 26.09 3.17
CA VAL A 17 -7.59 24.71 2.86
C VAL A 17 -6.67 24.13 1.80
N ALA A 18 -6.35 24.90 0.74
CA ALA A 18 -5.42 24.46 -0.31
C ALA A 18 -4.04 24.19 0.23
N ILE A 19 -3.52 25.05 1.13
CA ILE A 19 -2.21 24.85 1.79
C ILE A 19 -2.23 23.58 2.64
N LEU A 20 -3.29 23.37 3.43
CA LEU A 20 -3.43 22.16 4.25
C LEU A 20 -3.48 20.89 3.40
N LEU A 21 -4.18 20.93 2.28
CA LEU A 21 -4.25 19.80 1.34
C LEU A 21 -2.89 19.52 0.70
N GLU A 22 -2.13 20.56 0.34
CA GLU A 22 -0.77 20.38 -0.19
C GLU A 22 0.14 19.72 0.84
N HIS A 23 0.09 20.14 2.11
CA HIS A 23 0.87 19.53 3.18
C HIS A 23 0.48 18.06 3.43
N GLN A 24 -0.81 17.74 3.36
CA GLN A 24 -1.29 16.37 3.48
C GLN A 24 -0.81 15.51 2.33
N ASN A 25 -0.86 16.04 1.10
CA ASN A 25 -0.38 15.34 -0.09
C ASN A 25 1.13 15.06 0.00
N GLU A 26 1.91 16.04 0.46
CA GLU A 26 3.36 15.87 0.65
C GLU A 26 3.65 14.78 1.67
N LYS A 27 2.94 14.76 2.81
CA LYS A 27 3.09 13.73 3.84
C LYS A 27 2.69 12.35 3.32
N GLN A 28 1.61 12.27 2.57
CA GLN A 28 1.15 11.02 1.96
C GLN A 28 2.16 10.51 0.92
N GLN A 29 2.70 11.39 0.10
CA GLN A 29 3.72 11.03 -0.89
C GLN A 29 5.02 10.55 -0.21
N ALA A 30 5.44 11.22 0.84
CA ALA A 30 6.63 10.81 1.61
C ALA A 30 6.42 9.45 2.26
N LEU A 31 5.24 9.20 2.83
CA LEU A 31 4.87 7.91 3.42
C LEU A 31 4.86 6.81 2.35
N GLN A 32 4.21 7.06 1.23
CA GLN A 32 4.14 6.15 0.09
C GLN A 32 5.54 5.78 -0.40
N GLN A 33 6.39 6.77 -0.62
CA GLN A 33 7.76 6.57 -1.09
C GLN A 33 8.55 5.69 -0.13
N ARG A 34 8.47 5.98 1.15
CA ARG A 34 9.16 5.22 2.20
C ARG A 34 8.68 3.77 2.24
N GLU A 35 7.36 3.57 2.15
CA GLU A 35 6.77 2.22 2.18
C GLU A 35 7.13 1.42 0.92
N PHE A 36 7.15 2.06 -0.24
CA PHE A 36 7.54 1.39 -1.49
C PHE A 36 9.04 1.06 -1.53
N GLU A 37 9.88 1.91 -0.96
CA GLU A 37 11.31 1.62 -0.83
C GLU A 37 11.53 0.40 0.08
N TRP A 38 10.79 0.35 1.18
CA TRP A 38 10.84 -0.81 2.08
C TRP A 38 10.38 -2.08 1.37
N LEU A 39 9.24 -2.03 0.68
CA LEU A 39 8.70 -3.16 -0.07
C LEU A 39 9.68 -3.62 -1.15
N ALA A 40 10.22 -2.69 -1.92
CA ALA A 40 11.20 -2.99 -2.97
C ALA A 40 12.41 -3.75 -2.41
N GLY A 41 12.86 -3.38 -1.21
CA GLY A 41 13.94 -4.09 -0.53
C GLY A 41 13.58 -5.50 -0.10
N LYS A 42 12.30 -5.77 0.14
CA LYS A 42 11.82 -7.09 0.59
C LYS A 42 11.50 -8.05 -0.55
N ILE A 43 11.28 -7.57 -1.77
CA ILE A 43 10.91 -8.41 -2.91
C ILE A 43 12.08 -8.68 -3.87
N LYS A 44 13.32 -8.56 -3.39
CA LYS A 44 14.52 -8.72 -4.22
C LYS A 44 14.69 -10.13 -4.79
N MET A 45 14.06 -11.15 -4.19
CA MET A 45 14.10 -12.52 -4.70
C MET A 45 13.27 -12.71 -5.97
N PHE A 46 12.37 -11.77 -6.28
CA PHE A 46 11.61 -11.79 -7.53
C PHE A 46 12.47 -11.24 -8.68
N THR A 47 12.16 -11.63 -9.91
CA THR A 47 12.87 -11.11 -11.09
C THR A 47 12.61 -9.61 -11.25
N GLU A 48 13.43 -8.92 -12.03
CA GLU A 48 13.23 -7.49 -12.31
C GLU A 48 11.86 -7.22 -12.91
N GLU A 49 11.41 -8.05 -13.87
CA GLU A 49 10.08 -7.96 -14.45
C GLU A 49 8.98 -8.12 -13.42
N GLU A 50 9.12 -9.12 -12.54
CA GLU A 50 8.17 -9.35 -11.46
C GLU A 50 8.15 -8.19 -10.48
N GLN A 51 9.31 -7.67 -10.09
CA GLN A 51 9.41 -6.52 -9.19
C GLN A 51 8.72 -5.29 -9.77
N GLU A 52 8.95 -5.00 -11.04
CA GLU A 52 8.31 -3.89 -11.74
C GLU A 52 6.80 -4.05 -11.76
N ALA A 53 6.32 -5.26 -12.04
CA ALA A 53 4.88 -5.56 -12.07
C ALA A 53 4.24 -5.41 -10.69
N ILE A 54 4.91 -5.91 -9.64
CA ILE A 54 4.44 -5.79 -8.25
C ILE A 54 4.34 -4.32 -7.85
N LEU A 55 5.39 -3.55 -8.10
CA LEU A 55 5.43 -2.14 -7.72
C LEU A 55 4.43 -1.30 -8.51
N ALA A 56 4.23 -1.60 -9.79
CA ALA A 56 3.23 -0.92 -10.61
C ALA A 56 1.81 -1.19 -10.08
N SER A 57 1.50 -2.44 -9.75
CA SER A 57 0.20 -2.80 -9.16
C SER A 57 0.01 -2.16 -7.79
N ALA A 58 1.07 -2.12 -6.98
CA ALA A 58 1.06 -1.50 -5.66
C ALA A 58 0.80 0.01 -5.75
N LEU A 59 1.43 0.68 -6.70
CA LEU A 59 1.26 2.12 -6.91
C LEU A 59 -0.18 2.45 -7.34
N SER A 60 -0.73 1.69 -8.28
CA SER A 60 -2.11 1.87 -8.72
C SER A 60 -3.11 1.70 -7.57
N PHE A 61 -2.90 0.69 -6.74
CA PHE A 61 -3.73 0.45 -5.56
C PHE A 61 -3.60 1.60 -4.54
N ALA A 62 -2.37 2.05 -4.27
CA ALA A 62 -2.13 3.12 -3.31
C ALA A 62 -2.72 4.45 -3.75
N GLU A 63 -2.57 4.82 -5.03
CA GLU A 63 -2.98 6.13 -5.54
C GLU A 63 -4.44 6.19 -5.96
N HIS A 64 -4.98 5.10 -6.52
CA HIS A 64 -6.30 5.11 -7.16
C HIS A 64 -7.28 4.11 -6.59
N ASP A 65 -6.91 3.38 -5.54
CA ASP A 65 -7.71 2.26 -4.99
C ASP A 65 -8.10 1.23 -6.06
N LEU A 66 -7.29 1.13 -7.10
CA LEU A 66 -7.52 0.25 -8.23
C LEU A 66 -6.49 -0.88 -8.24
N ILE A 67 -6.97 -2.11 -8.18
CA ILE A 67 -6.11 -3.29 -8.24
C ILE A 67 -6.01 -3.74 -9.70
N VAL A 68 -4.81 -3.62 -10.26
CA VAL A 68 -4.53 -4.04 -11.64
C VAL A 68 -3.69 -5.32 -11.57
N ALA A 69 -4.24 -6.41 -12.08
CA ALA A 69 -3.51 -7.67 -12.15
C ALA A 69 -2.34 -7.53 -13.11
N PRO A 70 -1.14 -8.06 -12.76
CA PRO A 70 0.00 -8.01 -13.65
C PRO A 70 -0.25 -8.79 -14.95
N SER A 71 0.36 -8.34 -16.04
CA SER A 71 0.29 -9.06 -17.32
C SER A 71 1.14 -10.33 -17.32
N ILE A 72 2.05 -10.46 -16.38
CA ILE A 72 2.90 -11.65 -16.21
C ILE A 72 2.45 -12.45 -14.99
N ASN A 73 2.76 -13.73 -14.97
CA ASN A 73 2.47 -14.60 -13.84
C ASN A 73 3.62 -14.54 -12.84
N ILE A 74 3.35 -14.03 -11.64
CA ILE A 74 4.36 -13.93 -10.59
C ILE A 74 4.49 -15.29 -9.91
N GLN A 75 5.67 -15.90 -10.03
CA GLN A 75 5.93 -17.25 -9.54
C GLN A 75 6.26 -17.24 -8.05
N PRO A 76 5.79 -18.23 -7.29
CA PRO A 76 6.21 -18.40 -5.90
C PRO A 76 7.73 -18.64 -5.82
N LYS A 77 8.35 -18.07 -4.79
CA LYS A 77 9.79 -18.19 -4.54
C LYS A 77 10.04 -18.98 -3.25
N GLU A 78 11.04 -19.83 -3.26
CA GLU A 78 11.43 -20.62 -2.08
C GLU A 78 11.85 -19.71 -0.92
N THR A 79 12.48 -18.59 -1.23
CA THR A 79 12.96 -17.62 -0.25
C THR A 79 11.89 -16.63 0.21
N CYS A 80 10.67 -16.75 -0.32
CA CYS A 80 9.55 -15.92 0.09
C CYS A 80 8.29 -16.79 0.22
N SER A 81 7.96 -17.19 1.44
CA SER A 81 6.77 -18.00 1.73
C SER A 81 5.50 -17.16 1.60
N GLN A 82 4.33 -17.84 1.59
CA GLN A 82 3.03 -17.16 1.67
C GLN A 82 2.97 -16.19 2.84
N GLN A 83 3.44 -16.61 4.02
CA GLN A 83 3.41 -15.79 5.22
C GLN A 83 4.31 -14.58 5.11
N GLU A 84 5.49 -14.75 4.53
CA GLU A 84 6.41 -13.62 4.29
C GLU A 84 5.81 -12.61 3.32
N LEU A 85 5.24 -13.10 2.22
CA LEU A 85 4.59 -12.25 1.22
C LEU A 85 3.42 -11.48 1.85
N MET A 86 2.57 -12.15 2.62
CA MET A 86 1.48 -11.51 3.33
C MET A 86 1.97 -10.40 4.27
N TYR A 87 3.05 -10.69 5.01
CA TYR A 87 3.65 -9.70 5.90
C TYR A 87 4.14 -8.47 5.13
N PHE A 88 4.84 -8.66 4.02
CA PHE A 88 5.38 -7.55 3.23
C PHE A 88 4.27 -6.66 2.68
N VAL A 89 3.25 -7.27 2.11
CA VAL A 89 2.12 -6.53 1.51
C VAL A 89 1.24 -5.89 2.58
N CYS A 90 0.91 -6.63 3.64
CA CYS A 90 0.11 -6.10 4.75
C CYS A 90 0.80 -4.93 5.44
N SER A 91 2.10 -5.05 5.71
CA SER A 91 2.88 -3.99 6.37
C SER A 91 2.85 -2.71 5.52
N THR A 92 3.06 -2.84 4.23
CA THR A 92 3.04 -1.71 3.30
C THR A 92 1.68 -1.01 3.30
N PHE A 93 0.60 -1.76 3.10
CA PHE A 93 -0.73 -1.17 2.89
C PHE A 93 -1.48 -0.85 4.18
N TYR A 94 -1.21 -1.52 5.29
CA TYR A 94 -1.76 -1.09 6.58
C TYR A 94 -1.24 0.30 6.96
N ASN A 95 0.02 0.59 6.65
CA ASN A 95 0.60 1.91 6.88
C ASN A 95 0.01 2.98 5.96
N MET A 96 -0.63 2.57 4.87
CA MET A 96 -1.32 3.48 3.94
C MET A 96 -2.84 3.49 4.16
N ASP A 97 -3.31 3.01 5.31
CA ASP A 97 -4.72 2.98 5.72
C ASP A 97 -5.63 2.16 4.79
N LYS A 98 -5.07 1.17 4.11
CA LYS A 98 -5.89 0.22 3.33
C LYS A 98 -6.52 -0.80 4.28
N SER A 99 -7.75 -1.21 3.99
CA SER A 99 -8.48 -2.17 4.80
C SER A 99 -7.97 -3.59 4.56
N ARG A 100 -8.25 -4.48 5.53
CA ARG A 100 -7.87 -5.89 5.43
C ARG A 100 -8.47 -6.55 4.17
N SER A 101 -9.76 -6.31 3.89
CA SER A 101 -10.43 -6.90 2.73
C SER A 101 -9.84 -6.41 1.41
N GLU A 102 -9.46 -5.13 1.33
CA GLU A 102 -8.79 -4.58 0.16
C GLU A 102 -7.42 -5.23 -0.07
N ILE A 103 -6.67 -5.45 0.99
CA ILE A 103 -5.34 -6.09 0.93
C ILE A 103 -5.47 -7.56 0.51
N VAL A 104 -6.49 -8.27 1.00
CA VAL A 104 -6.78 -9.64 0.57
C VAL A 104 -7.02 -9.69 -0.94
N SER A 105 -7.84 -8.77 -1.46
CA SER A 105 -8.11 -8.68 -2.89
C SER A 105 -6.84 -8.39 -3.69
N PHE A 106 -6.01 -7.48 -3.20
CA PHE A 106 -4.73 -7.16 -3.82
C PHE A 106 -3.83 -8.40 -3.91
N LEU A 107 -3.64 -9.09 -2.80
CA LEU A 107 -2.80 -10.29 -2.74
C LEU A 107 -3.27 -11.36 -3.70
N PHE A 108 -4.57 -11.61 -3.73
CA PHE A 108 -5.13 -12.66 -4.59
C PHE A 108 -5.05 -12.30 -6.08
N GLN A 109 -5.29 -11.04 -6.44
CA GLN A 109 -5.26 -10.61 -7.84
C GLN A 109 -3.85 -10.45 -8.38
N VAL A 110 -2.91 -10.01 -7.57
CA VAL A 110 -1.52 -9.79 -8.01
C VAL A 110 -0.69 -11.07 -7.92
N PHE A 111 -0.95 -11.90 -6.91
CA PHE A 111 -0.19 -13.12 -6.64
C PHE A 111 -1.07 -14.39 -6.63
N PRO A 112 -1.86 -14.65 -7.68
CA PRO A 112 -2.77 -15.79 -7.64
C PRO A 112 -2.07 -17.14 -7.48
N LEU A 113 -0.83 -17.28 -7.96
CA LEU A 113 -0.06 -18.53 -7.86
C LEU A 113 0.42 -18.83 -6.44
N TYR A 114 0.49 -17.81 -5.58
CA TYR A 114 0.81 -17.98 -4.17
C TYR A 114 -0.36 -18.53 -3.36
N PHE A 115 -1.59 -18.35 -3.84
CA PHE A 115 -2.81 -18.67 -3.08
C PHE A 115 -3.74 -19.59 -3.86
N PRO A 116 -3.29 -20.83 -4.16
CA PRO A 116 -4.09 -21.76 -4.96
C PRO A 116 -5.39 -22.20 -4.28
N ALA A 117 -5.46 -22.07 -2.94
CA ALA A 117 -6.67 -22.41 -2.18
C ALA A 117 -7.78 -21.35 -2.27
N GLY A 118 -7.50 -20.20 -2.91
CA GLY A 118 -8.50 -19.16 -3.17
C GLY A 118 -8.49 -18.01 -2.18
N GLU A 119 -9.28 -17.00 -2.50
CA GLU A 119 -9.36 -15.75 -1.74
C GLU A 119 -9.90 -15.96 -0.31
N SER A 120 -10.90 -16.83 -0.13
CA SER A 120 -11.47 -17.11 1.19
C SER A 120 -10.47 -17.74 2.14
N ALA A 121 -9.66 -18.68 1.64
CA ALA A 121 -8.59 -19.31 2.42
C ALA A 121 -7.50 -18.31 2.77
N LEU A 122 -7.13 -17.44 1.85
CA LEU A 122 -6.18 -16.35 2.07
C LEU A 122 -6.68 -15.42 3.17
N ALA A 123 -7.94 -15.00 3.12
CA ALA A 123 -8.54 -14.11 4.11
C ALA A 123 -8.44 -14.66 5.53
N LYS A 124 -8.60 -15.97 5.69
CA LYS A 124 -8.50 -16.65 6.99
C LYS A 124 -7.08 -16.67 7.55
N LYS A 125 -6.07 -16.64 6.68
CA LYS A 125 -4.66 -16.71 7.06
C LYS A 125 -4.02 -15.33 7.25
N MET A 126 -4.71 -14.26 6.89
CA MET A 126 -4.16 -12.90 6.94
C MET A 126 -3.77 -12.50 8.37
N PRO A 127 -2.56 -11.99 8.57
CA PRO A 127 -2.17 -11.47 9.88
C PRO A 127 -2.96 -10.21 10.23
N GLY A 128 -3.18 -9.98 11.52
CA GLY A 128 -3.81 -8.76 12.00
C GLY A 128 -2.86 -7.58 11.98
N LEU A 129 -3.41 -6.39 12.01
CA LEU A 129 -2.67 -5.13 12.00
C LEU A 129 -1.62 -5.06 13.11
N GLU A 130 -1.99 -5.46 14.33
CA GLU A 130 -1.10 -5.40 15.50
C GLU A 130 0.12 -6.30 15.35
N LYS A 131 -0.08 -7.52 14.87
CA LYS A 131 1.03 -8.48 14.65
C LYS A 131 2.01 -7.97 13.60
N VAL A 132 1.48 -7.40 12.53
CA VAL A 132 2.30 -6.85 11.44
C VAL A 132 3.11 -5.67 11.95
N ARG A 133 2.48 -4.78 12.71
CA ARG A 133 3.16 -3.60 13.30
C ARG A 133 4.25 -4.01 14.28
N GLU A 134 3.98 -4.97 15.16
CA GLU A 134 4.97 -5.49 16.11
C GLU A 134 6.19 -6.05 15.39
N ARG A 135 5.97 -6.85 14.37
CA ARG A 135 7.06 -7.45 13.58
C ARG A 135 7.88 -6.37 12.88
N ARG A 136 7.23 -5.37 12.30
CA ARG A 136 7.90 -4.27 11.62
C ARG A 136 8.74 -3.43 12.58
N GLU A 137 8.21 -3.14 13.77
CA GLU A 137 8.93 -2.40 14.81
C GLU A 137 10.18 -3.15 15.27
N LYS A 138 10.08 -4.46 15.48
CA LYS A 138 11.24 -5.29 15.86
C LYS A 138 12.31 -5.29 14.77
N GLU A 139 11.90 -5.32 13.52
CA GLU A 139 12.79 -5.24 12.37
C GLU A 139 13.56 -3.92 12.34
N GLN A 140 12.90 -2.82 12.67
CA GLN A 140 13.48 -1.48 12.67
C GLN A 140 14.42 -1.22 13.86
N GLN A 141 14.29 -1.99 14.95
CA GLN A 141 15.18 -1.89 16.12
C GLN A 141 16.53 -2.57 15.91
N HIS A 142 16.67 -3.35 14.86
CA HIS A 142 17.91 -4.00 14.48
C HIS A 142 18.51 -3.33 13.26
#